data_20bf8e44f185287b53a89ded81957149
#
_entry.id   20bf8e44f185287b53a89ded81957149
#
_cell.length_a   1.000
_cell.length_b   1.000
_cell.length_c   1.000
_cell.angle_alpha   90.00
_cell.angle_beta   90.00
_cell.angle_gamma   90.00
#
_symmetry.space_group_name_H-M   'P 1'
#
loop_
_entity.id
_entity.type
_entity.pdbx_description
1 polymer ?
#
loop_
_entity_poly.entity_id
_entity_poly.type
_entity_poly.pdbx_seq_one_letter_code
_entity_poly.pdbx_strand_id
1 'polypeptide(L)'
;RPVSSYAAAYRKGQGLREHAECHRDHKLLVKVDIHDFFGSISWMQVYQKAFPWYLFPPSVRNLLTNLCCFREALPQGAPTSPAISNLVMASFDESMGAWCEKRQIAYTRYCDDMTFSGEFDPGMVIRKVSAFLEQMGMSLNRKKTGVYTRGSRQEVTGLTVNERVQVPAAYRKKL
;
A
#
# COMPACT_ATOMS: atom_id res chain seq x y z
N ARG A 1 -1.20 -13.08 12.10
CA ARG A 1 -1.26 -11.65 12.36
C ARG A 1 -2.38 -11.06 11.51
N PRO A 2 -3.25 -10.22 12.03
CA PRO A 2 -4.27 -9.58 11.20
C PRO A 2 -3.60 -8.67 10.16
N VAL A 3 -4.22 -8.55 8.99
CA VAL A 3 -3.84 -7.57 7.98
C VAL A 3 -4.12 -6.17 8.54
N SER A 4 -3.22 -5.22 8.29
CA SER A 4 -3.36 -3.85 8.79
C SER A 4 -4.66 -3.19 8.32
N SER A 5 -5.25 -2.34 9.16
CA SER A 5 -6.44 -1.55 8.80
C SER A 5 -6.18 -0.56 7.67
N TYR A 6 -4.94 -0.12 7.50
CA TYR A 6 -4.52 0.78 6.43
C TYR A 6 -4.35 0.10 5.05
N ALA A 7 -4.24 -1.24 5.02
CA ALA A 7 -4.21 -1.98 3.76
C ALA A 7 -5.63 -2.13 3.21
N ALA A 8 -5.94 -1.47 2.11
CA ALA A 8 -7.28 -1.47 1.48
C ALA A 8 -7.44 -2.59 0.43
N ALA A 9 -6.35 -3.02 -0.21
CA ALA A 9 -6.39 -4.08 -1.21
C ALA A 9 -6.49 -5.48 -0.58
N TYR A 10 -7.13 -6.41 -1.31
CA TYR A 10 -7.17 -7.84 -0.98
C TYR A 10 -7.81 -8.16 0.37
N ARG A 11 -8.78 -7.36 0.80
CA ARG A 11 -9.54 -7.57 2.05
C ARG A 11 -11.01 -7.79 1.72
N LYS A 12 -11.60 -8.82 2.37
CA LYS A 12 -13.03 -9.08 2.27
C LYS A 12 -13.84 -7.91 2.84
N GLY A 13 -14.83 -7.41 2.09
CA GLY A 13 -15.71 -6.31 2.52
C GLY A 13 -15.10 -4.91 2.37
N GLN A 14 -13.91 -4.78 1.78
CA GLN A 14 -13.30 -3.50 1.44
C GLN A 14 -13.27 -3.34 -0.07
N GLY A 15 -13.87 -2.27 -0.58
CA GLY A 15 -13.91 -1.95 -2.01
C GLY A 15 -13.12 -0.69 -2.36
N LEU A 16 -13.07 -0.37 -3.64
CA LEU A 16 -12.38 0.83 -4.15
C LEU A 16 -13.02 2.11 -3.61
N ARG A 17 -14.34 2.09 -3.38
CA ARG A 17 -15.09 3.26 -2.88
C ARG A 17 -14.73 3.57 -1.43
N GLU A 18 -14.72 2.57 -0.56
CA GLU A 18 -14.34 2.70 0.86
C GLU A 18 -12.91 3.21 0.98
N HIS A 19 -12.01 2.69 0.14
CA HIS A 19 -10.63 3.17 0.06
C HIS A 19 -10.55 4.65 -0.36
N ALA A 20 -11.31 5.05 -1.39
CA ALA A 20 -11.30 6.43 -1.89
C ALA A 20 -11.97 7.42 -0.93
N GLU A 21 -12.97 6.98 -0.14
CA GLU A 21 -13.77 7.85 0.73
C GLU A 21 -12.94 8.54 1.82
N CYS A 22 -11.92 7.87 2.36
CA CYS A 22 -11.05 8.47 3.38
C CYS A 22 -10.13 9.58 2.83
N HIS A 23 -10.03 9.70 1.51
CA HIS A 23 -9.24 10.73 0.82
C HIS A 23 -10.09 11.83 0.18
N ARG A 24 -11.41 11.83 0.43
CA ARG A 24 -12.34 12.80 -0.14
C ARG A 24 -12.14 14.19 0.44
N ASP A 25 -12.25 15.20 -0.46
CA ASP A 25 -12.29 16.64 -0.13
C ASP A 25 -11.08 17.17 0.65
N HIS A 26 -9.91 16.58 0.44
CA HIS A 26 -8.66 17.10 1.00
C HIS A 26 -7.99 18.11 0.07
N LYS A 27 -7.29 19.10 0.65
CA LYS A 27 -6.57 20.14 -0.10
C LYS A 27 -5.37 19.58 -0.88
N LEU A 28 -4.76 18.53 -0.34
CA LEU A 28 -3.56 17.90 -0.87
C LEU A 28 -3.72 16.39 -0.89
N LEU A 29 -3.27 15.78 -1.99
CA LEU A 29 -3.16 14.33 -2.14
C LEU A 29 -1.77 13.99 -2.67
N VAL A 30 -1.08 13.10 -1.98
CA VAL A 30 0.22 12.55 -2.40
C VAL A 30 0.05 11.07 -2.68
N LYS A 31 0.49 10.65 -3.86
CA LYS A 31 0.53 9.23 -4.26
C LYS A 31 1.96 8.80 -4.44
N VAL A 32 2.30 7.65 -3.92
CA VAL A 32 3.60 7.01 -4.10
C VAL A 32 3.40 5.52 -4.40
N ASP A 33 4.24 4.99 -5.26
CA ASP A 33 4.19 3.61 -5.73
C ASP A 33 5.51 2.92 -5.38
N ILE A 34 5.45 1.65 -4.96
CA ILE A 34 6.65 0.87 -4.65
C ILE A 34 7.18 0.26 -5.95
N HIS A 35 8.46 0.48 -6.24
CA HIS A 35 9.11 -0.10 -7.41
C HIS A 35 9.20 -1.62 -7.28
N ASP A 36 8.78 -2.34 -8.30
CA ASP A 36 8.80 -3.82 -8.38
C ASP A 36 8.31 -4.49 -7.09
N PHE A 37 7.10 -4.13 -6.65
CA PHE A 37 6.57 -4.43 -5.32
C PHE A 37 6.72 -5.91 -4.93
N PHE A 38 6.16 -6.83 -5.73
CA PHE A 38 6.24 -8.26 -5.39
C PHE A 38 7.67 -8.79 -5.48
N GLY A 39 8.44 -8.40 -6.51
CA GLY A 39 9.82 -8.80 -6.67
C GLY A 39 10.75 -8.26 -5.59
N SER A 40 10.40 -7.13 -4.97
CA SER A 40 11.14 -6.56 -3.83
C SER A 40 10.86 -7.24 -2.48
N ILE A 41 9.82 -8.08 -2.39
CA ILE A 41 9.52 -8.89 -1.19
C ILE A 41 10.31 -10.20 -1.24
N SER A 42 11.42 -10.24 -0.50
CA SER A 42 12.32 -11.39 -0.49
C SER A 42 11.75 -12.61 0.24
N TRP A 43 12.26 -13.79 -0.09
CA TRP A 43 12.00 -15.05 0.61
C TRP A 43 12.16 -14.91 2.13
N MET A 44 13.21 -14.25 2.58
CA MET A 44 13.48 -14.02 4.01
C MET A 44 12.41 -13.17 4.68
N GLN A 45 11.90 -12.14 4.01
CA GLN A 45 10.81 -11.32 4.53
C GLN A 45 9.51 -12.13 4.64
N VAL A 46 9.20 -12.97 3.67
CA VAL A 46 8.05 -13.88 3.72
C VAL A 46 8.20 -14.86 4.88
N TYR A 47 9.36 -15.52 5.01
CA TYR A 47 9.66 -16.46 6.08
C TYR A 47 9.51 -15.84 7.47
N GLN A 48 10.00 -14.62 7.66
CA GLN A 48 10.00 -13.96 8.96
C GLN A 48 8.68 -13.31 9.32
N LYS A 49 7.99 -12.69 8.35
CA LYS A 49 6.85 -11.80 8.60
C LYS A 49 5.51 -12.44 8.29
N ALA A 50 5.40 -13.27 7.24
CA ALA A 50 4.14 -13.90 6.88
C ALA A 50 3.85 -15.16 7.72
N PHE A 51 4.87 -15.93 8.07
CA PHE A 51 4.75 -17.17 8.84
C PHE A 51 5.44 -17.05 10.21
N PRO A 52 4.76 -16.51 11.24
CA PRO A 52 5.39 -16.23 12.52
C PRO A 52 5.81 -17.51 13.26
N TRP A 53 6.97 -17.46 13.91
CA TRP A 53 7.59 -18.59 14.61
C TRP A 53 6.75 -19.21 15.74
N TYR A 54 5.87 -18.41 16.34
CA TYR A 54 4.99 -18.87 17.42
C TYR A 54 3.76 -19.66 16.93
N LEU A 55 3.47 -19.64 15.61
CA LEU A 55 2.39 -20.42 14.99
C LEU A 55 2.90 -21.62 14.20
N PHE A 56 4.12 -21.53 13.65
CA PHE A 56 4.64 -22.54 12.73
C PHE A 56 6.08 -22.92 13.10
N PRO A 57 6.39 -24.24 13.21
CA PRO A 57 7.77 -24.71 13.38
C PRO A 57 8.63 -24.40 12.14
N PRO A 58 9.97 -24.36 12.29
CA PRO A 58 10.87 -23.93 11.19
C PRO A 58 10.70 -24.71 9.89
N SER A 59 10.47 -26.03 9.96
CA SER A 59 10.25 -26.87 8.76
C SER A 59 8.98 -26.49 7.99
N VAL A 60 7.88 -26.19 8.70
CA VAL A 60 6.61 -25.76 8.08
C VAL A 60 6.76 -24.36 7.50
N ARG A 61 7.43 -23.43 8.21
CA ARG A 61 7.71 -22.07 7.70
C ARG A 61 8.50 -22.12 6.40
N ASN A 62 9.55 -22.96 6.36
CA ASN A 62 10.37 -23.15 5.18
C ASN A 62 9.52 -23.67 4.00
N LEU A 63 8.72 -24.72 4.24
CA LEU A 63 7.84 -25.28 3.21
C LEU A 63 6.84 -24.24 2.68
N LEU A 64 6.13 -23.54 3.56
CA LEU A 64 5.14 -22.52 3.17
C LEU A 64 5.79 -21.37 2.39
N THR A 65 6.98 -20.93 2.81
CA THR A 65 7.69 -19.87 2.12
C THR A 65 8.12 -20.32 0.72
N ASN A 66 8.65 -21.54 0.59
CA ASN A 66 9.04 -22.09 -0.72
C ASN A 66 7.85 -22.25 -1.68
N LEU A 67 6.67 -22.59 -1.16
CA LEU A 67 5.44 -22.68 -1.95
C LEU A 67 4.93 -21.29 -2.42
N CYS A 68 5.24 -20.23 -1.69
CA CYS A 68 4.79 -18.86 -1.99
C CYS A 68 5.80 -18.05 -2.81
N CYS A 69 7.08 -18.40 -2.80
CA CYS A 69 8.16 -17.67 -3.45
C CYS A 69 8.67 -18.39 -4.70
N PHE A 70 9.13 -17.59 -5.66
CA PHE A 70 9.82 -18.06 -6.84
C PHE A 70 11.09 -17.20 -7.06
N ARG A 71 12.25 -17.83 -7.29
CA ARG A 71 13.55 -17.11 -7.44
C ARG A 71 13.80 -16.09 -6.31
N GLU A 72 13.66 -16.57 -5.07
CA GLU A 72 13.94 -15.80 -3.83
C GLU A 72 13.02 -14.59 -3.56
N ALA A 73 11.89 -14.44 -4.29
CA ALA A 73 10.94 -13.35 -4.10
C ALA A 73 9.48 -13.78 -4.31
N LEU A 74 8.53 -12.92 -3.99
CA LEU A 74 7.13 -13.16 -4.34
C LEU A 74 6.93 -13.00 -5.85
N PRO A 75 6.33 -14.00 -6.53
CA PRO A 75 6.06 -13.90 -7.96
C PRO A 75 4.86 -12.98 -8.24
N GLN A 76 4.98 -12.16 -9.29
CA GLN A 76 3.85 -11.43 -9.82
C GLN A 76 2.86 -12.40 -10.49
N GLY A 77 1.57 -12.25 -10.20
CA GLY A 77 0.50 -13.08 -10.78
C GLY A 77 0.16 -14.35 -10.00
N ALA A 78 0.94 -14.75 -8.98
CA ALA A 78 0.54 -15.87 -8.13
C ALA A 78 -0.63 -15.48 -7.20
N PRO A 79 -1.61 -16.38 -6.99
CA PRO A 79 -2.79 -16.08 -6.18
C PRO A 79 -2.48 -15.85 -4.69
N THR A 80 -1.33 -16.32 -4.20
CA THR A 80 -0.87 -16.14 -2.81
C THR A 80 -0.16 -14.81 -2.58
N SER A 81 0.50 -14.25 -3.60
CA SER A 81 1.32 -13.04 -3.47
C SER A 81 0.59 -11.84 -2.88
N PRO A 82 -0.69 -11.55 -3.24
CA PRO A 82 -1.45 -10.46 -2.64
C PRO A 82 -1.64 -10.59 -1.12
N ALA A 83 -2.04 -11.76 -0.65
CA ALA A 83 -2.26 -11.99 0.78
C ALA A 83 -0.95 -11.95 1.57
N ILE A 84 0.10 -12.59 1.05
CA ILE A 84 1.44 -12.60 1.66
C ILE A 84 2.03 -11.19 1.73
N SER A 85 1.91 -10.40 0.67
CA SER A 85 2.41 -9.02 0.66
C SER A 85 1.78 -8.16 1.75
N ASN A 86 0.46 -8.30 2.00
CA ASN A 86 -0.20 -7.61 3.11
C ASN A 86 0.33 -8.03 4.48
N LEU A 87 0.65 -9.31 4.68
CA LEU A 87 1.26 -9.78 5.93
C LEU A 87 2.68 -9.23 6.13
N VAL A 88 3.47 -9.18 5.06
CA VAL A 88 4.85 -8.64 5.09
C VAL A 88 4.84 -7.13 5.38
N MET A 89 3.90 -6.39 4.77
CA MET A 89 3.77 -4.95 4.92
C MET A 89 3.06 -4.50 6.21
N ALA A 90 2.45 -5.41 6.98
CA ALA A 90 1.62 -5.04 8.13
C ALA A 90 2.35 -4.15 9.15
N SER A 91 3.62 -4.42 9.47
CA SER A 91 4.39 -3.59 10.41
C SER A 91 4.74 -2.20 9.85
N PHE A 92 4.97 -2.13 8.55
CA PHE A 92 5.15 -0.86 7.86
C PHE A 92 3.86 -0.02 7.92
N ASP A 93 2.73 -0.62 7.55
CA ASP A 93 1.42 0.04 7.55
C ASP A 93 1.05 0.58 8.94
N GLU A 94 1.24 -0.22 10.00
CA GLU A 94 0.96 0.21 11.38
C GLU A 94 1.87 1.37 11.81
N SER A 95 3.16 1.30 11.49
CA SER A 95 4.11 2.36 11.84
C SER A 95 3.84 3.64 11.06
N MET A 96 3.53 3.51 9.76
CA MET A 96 3.24 4.63 8.88
C MET A 96 1.89 5.28 9.23
N GLY A 97 0.86 4.44 9.49
CA GLY A 97 -0.45 4.90 9.93
C GLY A 97 -0.40 5.68 11.23
N ALA A 98 0.23 5.13 12.27
CA ALA A 98 0.40 5.83 13.55
C ALA A 98 1.18 7.15 13.41
N TRP A 99 2.16 7.22 12.50
CA TRP A 99 2.88 8.46 12.21
C TRP A 99 1.98 9.48 11.49
N CYS A 100 1.13 9.04 10.59
CA CYS A 100 0.16 9.86 9.85
C CYS A 100 -0.93 10.40 10.78
N GLU A 101 -1.53 9.55 11.62
CA GLU A 101 -2.58 9.94 12.57
C GLU A 101 -2.16 11.09 13.48
N LYS A 102 -0.93 11.02 14.04
CA LYS A 102 -0.37 12.10 14.87
C LYS A 102 -0.26 13.45 14.14
N ARG A 103 -0.40 13.46 12.81
CA ARG A 103 -0.27 14.63 11.93
C ARG A 103 -1.55 14.97 11.18
N GLN A 104 -2.65 14.28 11.51
CA GLN A 104 -3.95 14.43 10.83
C GLN A 104 -3.84 14.19 9.31
N ILE A 105 -2.99 13.24 8.92
CA ILE A 105 -2.82 12.79 7.53
C ILE A 105 -3.62 11.50 7.37
N ALA A 106 -4.56 11.48 6.44
CA ALA A 106 -5.21 10.25 6.02
C ALA A 106 -4.21 9.40 5.21
N TYR A 107 -4.06 8.13 5.58
CA TYR A 107 -3.15 7.19 4.93
C TYR A 107 -3.85 5.87 4.61
N THR A 108 -3.66 5.40 3.40
CA THR A 108 -4.04 4.03 2.99
C THR A 108 -3.04 3.46 2.00
N ARG A 109 -2.97 2.12 1.93
CA ARG A 109 -2.20 1.41 0.91
C ARG A 109 -3.12 0.46 0.13
N TYR A 110 -3.06 0.56 -1.19
CA TYR A 110 -3.70 -0.37 -2.10
C TYR A 110 -2.63 -1.12 -2.90
N CYS A 111 -2.25 -2.32 -2.48
CA CYS A 111 -1.14 -3.10 -3.02
C CYS A 111 0.20 -2.33 -2.90
N ASP A 112 0.76 -1.90 -4.01
CA ASP A 112 1.97 -1.08 -4.17
C ASP A 112 1.71 0.43 -4.09
N ASP A 113 0.46 0.86 -4.35
CA ASP A 113 0.04 2.26 -4.29
C ASP A 113 -0.24 2.71 -2.86
N MET A 114 0.45 3.75 -2.39
CA MET A 114 0.17 4.42 -1.12
C MET A 114 -0.40 5.81 -1.38
N THR A 115 -1.47 6.15 -0.68
CA THR A 115 -2.14 7.44 -0.79
C THR A 115 -2.14 8.15 0.56
N PHE A 116 -1.78 9.43 0.53
CA PHE A 116 -1.76 10.33 1.69
C PHE A 116 -2.56 11.57 1.35
N SER A 117 -3.43 12.03 2.25
CA SER A 117 -4.20 13.26 2.04
C SER A 117 -4.39 14.07 3.32
N GLY A 118 -4.51 15.39 3.18
CA GLY A 118 -4.61 16.31 4.32
C GLY A 118 -3.98 17.67 4.03
N GLU A 119 -3.40 18.29 5.08
CA GLU A 119 -2.64 19.53 5.00
C GLU A 119 -1.23 19.29 5.57
N PHE A 120 -0.24 19.09 4.71
CA PHE A 120 1.13 18.76 5.13
C PHE A 120 2.16 19.12 4.04
N ASP A 121 3.45 19.08 4.38
CA ASP A 121 4.55 19.16 3.41
C ASP A 121 4.69 17.81 2.64
N PRO A 122 4.45 17.77 1.32
CA PRO A 122 4.61 16.54 0.52
C PRO A 122 6.01 15.92 0.63
N GLY A 123 7.04 16.77 0.66
CA GLY A 123 8.43 16.33 0.78
C GLY A 123 8.70 15.57 2.07
N MET A 124 8.08 15.98 3.17
CA MET A 124 8.18 15.29 4.46
C MET A 124 7.63 13.87 4.37
N VAL A 125 6.45 13.69 3.78
CA VAL A 125 5.82 12.38 3.62
C VAL A 125 6.66 11.49 2.72
N ILE A 126 7.07 11.98 1.54
CA ILE A 126 7.86 11.22 0.57
C ILE A 126 9.19 10.76 1.19
N ARG A 127 9.91 11.65 1.89
CA ARG A 127 11.15 11.28 2.60
C ARG A 127 10.92 10.23 3.67
N LYS A 128 9.82 10.36 4.45
CA LYS A 128 9.48 9.39 5.51
C LYS A 128 9.19 8.01 4.94
N VAL A 129 8.39 7.93 3.88
CA VAL A 129 8.08 6.66 3.19
C VAL A 129 9.34 6.05 2.59
N SER A 130 10.17 6.84 1.88
CA SER A 130 11.43 6.37 1.28
C SER A 130 12.33 5.73 2.33
N ALA A 131 12.57 6.43 3.44
CA ALA A 131 13.42 5.94 4.52
C ALA A 131 12.91 4.62 5.15
N PHE A 132 11.59 4.46 5.29
CA PHE A 132 11.01 3.20 5.78
C PHE A 132 11.16 2.06 4.77
N LEU A 133 10.90 2.33 3.49
CA LEU A 133 11.03 1.33 2.44
C LEU A 133 12.48 0.88 2.27
N GLU A 134 13.44 1.80 2.33
CA GLU A 134 14.89 1.51 2.27
C GLU A 134 15.33 0.55 3.37
N GLN A 135 14.81 0.72 4.60
CA GLN A 135 15.06 -0.23 5.71
C GLN A 135 14.52 -1.64 5.43
N MET A 136 13.54 -1.74 4.54
CA MET A 136 12.98 -3.02 4.09
C MET A 136 13.63 -3.55 2.80
N GLY A 137 14.65 -2.86 2.25
CA GLY A 137 15.27 -3.21 0.97
C GLY A 137 14.39 -2.88 -0.24
N MET A 138 13.41 -2.00 -0.09
CA MET A 138 12.48 -1.56 -1.12
C MET A 138 12.75 -0.11 -1.53
N SER A 139 12.23 0.33 -2.66
CA SER A 139 12.37 1.71 -3.14
C SER A 139 11.09 2.25 -3.75
N LEU A 140 10.98 3.58 -3.77
CA LEU A 140 9.87 4.27 -4.44
C LEU A 140 10.05 4.28 -5.96
N ASN A 141 8.98 4.12 -6.68
CA ASN A 141 8.89 4.41 -8.09
C ASN A 141 8.73 5.92 -8.30
N ARG A 142 9.85 6.63 -8.50
CA ARG A 142 9.84 8.09 -8.64
C ARG A 142 9.00 8.59 -9.81
N LYS A 143 8.85 7.79 -10.88
CA LYS A 143 8.05 8.16 -12.06
C LYS A 143 6.55 8.16 -11.79
N LYS A 144 6.10 7.38 -10.80
CA LYS A 144 4.69 7.28 -10.39
C LYS A 144 4.38 8.08 -9.11
N THR A 145 5.39 8.69 -8.48
CA THR A 145 5.19 9.58 -7.35
C THR A 145 4.59 10.90 -7.83
N GLY A 146 3.44 11.28 -7.27
CA GLY A 146 2.72 12.49 -7.67
C GLY A 146 2.14 13.26 -6.49
N VAL A 147 2.08 14.59 -6.64
CA VAL A 147 1.48 15.52 -5.69
C VAL A 147 0.35 16.27 -6.38
N TYR A 148 -0.85 16.21 -5.83
CA TYR A 148 -2.06 16.74 -6.41
C TYR A 148 -2.73 17.70 -5.44
N THR A 149 -2.88 18.96 -5.84
CA THR A 149 -3.58 19.98 -5.07
C THR A 149 -5.08 19.98 -5.41
N ARG A 150 -5.90 20.71 -4.63
CA ARG A 150 -7.34 20.83 -4.87
C ARG A 150 -7.70 21.35 -6.28
N GLY A 151 -6.84 22.18 -6.87
CA GLY A 151 -7.01 22.70 -8.22
C GLY A 151 -6.71 21.69 -9.34
N SER A 152 -6.12 20.56 -9.00
CA SER A 152 -5.86 19.46 -9.92
C SER A 152 -6.83 18.31 -9.66
N ARG A 153 -6.96 17.41 -10.64
CA ARG A 153 -7.76 16.21 -10.49
C ARG A 153 -7.07 15.24 -9.52
N GLN A 154 -7.73 14.97 -8.40
CA GLN A 154 -7.29 14.00 -7.41
C GLN A 154 -7.98 12.67 -7.66
N GLU A 155 -7.19 11.62 -7.86
CA GLU A 155 -7.69 10.26 -8.12
C GLU A 155 -7.05 9.24 -7.18
N VAL A 156 -7.90 8.38 -6.62
CA VAL A 156 -7.50 7.23 -5.79
C VAL A 156 -8.10 5.97 -6.42
N THR A 157 -7.25 5.04 -6.81
CA THR A 157 -7.66 3.76 -7.46
C THR A 157 -8.69 3.93 -8.59
N GLY A 158 -8.51 4.98 -9.42
CA GLY A 158 -9.39 5.27 -10.57
C GLY A 158 -10.67 6.03 -10.23
N LEU A 159 -10.90 6.41 -8.97
CA LEU A 159 -12.02 7.25 -8.55
C LEU A 159 -11.56 8.68 -8.27
N THR A 160 -12.31 9.68 -8.74
CA THR A 160 -12.06 11.09 -8.41
C THR A 160 -12.56 11.38 -7.01
N VAL A 161 -11.76 12.12 -6.20
CA VAL A 161 -12.04 12.36 -4.77
C VAL A 161 -12.06 13.86 -4.38
N ASN A 162 -12.02 14.80 -5.33
CA ASN A 162 -11.94 16.23 -5.06
C ASN A 162 -13.04 16.75 -4.11
N GLU A 163 -14.31 16.54 -4.43
CA GLU A 163 -15.45 16.96 -3.60
C GLU A 163 -16.28 15.76 -3.16
N ARG A 164 -16.41 14.79 -4.05
CA ARG A 164 -17.15 13.55 -3.82
C ARG A 164 -16.47 12.39 -4.54
N VAL A 165 -16.62 11.20 -3.99
CA VAL A 165 -16.12 10.00 -4.65
C VAL A 165 -17.00 9.67 -5.85
N GLN A 166 -16.42 9.69 -7.05
CA GLN A 166 -17.15 9.43 -8.29
C GLN A 166 -16.26 8.82 -9.37
N VAL A 167 -16.91 8.11 -10.29
CA VAL A 167 -16.24 7.62 -11.50
C VAL A 167 -15.89 8.81 -12.39
N PRO A 168 -14.66 8.88 -12.94
CA PRO A 168 -14.24 9.94 -13.83
C PRO A 168 -15.19 10.16 -15.01
N ALA A 169 -15.40 11.43 -15.42
CA ALA A 169 -16.33 11.78 -16.50
C ALA A 169 -16.02 11.07 -17.84
N ALA A 170 -14.73 10.84 -18.13
CA ALA A 170 -14.31 10.09 -19.31
C ALA A 170 -14.76 8.63 -19.31
N TYR A 171 -14.91 8.01 -18.12
CA TYR A 171 -15.41 6.64 -17.98
C TYR A 171 -16.94 6.58 -18.11
N ARG A 172 -17.65 7.58 -17.56
CA ARG A 172 -19.12 7.67 -17.64
C ARG A 172 -19.65 7.86 -19.05
N LYS A 173 -18.85 8.44 -19.96
CA LYS A 173 -19.21 8.63 -21.37
C LYS A 173 -19.06 7.35 -22.22
N LYS A 174 -18.46 6.29 -21.67
CA LYS A 174 -18.27 4.98 -22.36
C LYS A 174 -19.31 3.94 -21.96
N LEU A 175 -20.16 4.26 -21.00
CA LEU A 175 -21.33 3.49 -20.57
C LEU A 175 -22.60 4.04 -21.21
#